data_147fca5a9e8c6ab52341115b1125801b
#
_entry.id   147fca5a9e8c6ab52341115b1125801b
#
_cell.length_a   1.000
_cell.length_b   1.000
_cell.length_c   1.000
_cell.angle_alpha   90.00
_cell.angle_beta   90.00
_cell.angle_gamma   90.00
#
_symmetry.space_group_name_H-M   'P 1'
#
loop_
_entity.id
_entity.type
_entity.pdbx_description
1 polymer ?
#
loop_
_entity_poly.entity_id
_entity_poly.type
_entity_poly.pdbx_seq_one_letter_code
_entity_poly.pdbx_strand_id
1 'polypeptide(L)'
;AVESLAEQIDKTISEKWISKGIPSSLKTKTKKTVAGVIKSLNNLIKELDKKDHGLILIVDEMGKFLDYSSGVGSDLNLFQEIAENFSNIRLNKEGEPIFIGILHQPFEEYASNLGRSVQEDWQKIQGRFEDIPFSINSEETANLIEKAIKQKKLDNNFSKLANHILKTINGKA
;
A
#
# COMPACT_ATOMS: atom_id res chain seq x y z
N ALA A 1 16.42 -12.32 5.71
CA ALA A 1 15.12 -12.81 6.18
C ALA A 1 14.11 -11.70 5.92
N VAL A 2 13.01 -12.01 5.25
CA VAL A 2 11.91 -11.05 5.05
C VAL A 2 11.17 -10.98 6.39
N GLU A 3 11.05 -9.76 6.96
CA GLU A 3 10.23 -9.54 8.15
C GLU A 3 8.75 -9.78 7.78
N SER A 4 8.01 -10.46 8.64
CA SER A 4 6.57 -10.64 8.43
C SER A 4 5.84 -9.30 8.47
N LEU A 5 4.69 -9.21 7.81
CA LEU A 5 3.86 -8.00 7.86
C LEU A 5 3.50 -7.62 9.31
N ALA A 6 3.21 -8.61 10.16
CA ALA A 6 2.91 -8.40 11.57
C ALA A 6 4.07 -7.72 12.31
N GLU A 7 5.32 -8.13 12.03
CA GLU A 7 6.52 -7.50 12.61
C GLU A 7 6.70 -6.07 12.16
N GLN A 8 6.46 -5.79 10.87
CA GLN A 8 6.59 -4.44 10.32
C GLN A 8 5.52 -3.49 10.84
N ILE A 9 4.27 -3.95 10.97
CA ILE A 9 3.19 -3.15 11.56
C ILE A 9 3.50 -2.85 13.03
N ASP A 10 3.88 -3.86 13.83
CA ASP A 10 4.21 -3.68 15.25
C ASP A 10 5.38 -2.70 15.44
N LYS A 11 6.42 -2.82 14.64
CA LYS A 11 7.56 -1.90 14.64
C LYS A 11 7.16 -0.48 14.29
N THR A 12 6.36 -0.30 13.22
CA THR A 12 5.91 1.02 12.77
C THR A 12 5.03 1.70 13.82
N ILE A 13 4.11 0.97 14.42
CA ILE A 13 3.27 1.45 15.52
C ILE A 13 4.16 1.87 16.70
N SER A 14 5.10 1.03 17.11
CA SER A 14 5.98 1.28 18.26
C SER A 14 6.89 2.49 18.06
N GLU A 15 7.45 2.68 16.87
CA GLU A 15 8.37 3.77 16.56
C GLU A 15 7.67 5.12 16.40
N LYS A 16 6.53 5.14 15.70
CA LYS A 16 5.84 6.40 15.36
C LYS A 16 4.91 6.92 16.44
N TRP A 17 4.46 6.09 17.33
CA TRP A 17 3.64 6.53 18.48
C TRP A 17 4.40 7.41 19.45
N ILE A 18 5.71 7.14 19.63
CA ILE A 18 6.56 7.96 20.48
C ILE A 18 6.68 9.39 19.93
N SER A 19 6.73 9.55 18.60
CA SER A 19 6.91 10.84 17.95
C SER A 19 5.67 11.73 17.94
N LYS A 20 4.47 11.17 18.18
CA LYS A 20 3.18 11.87 18.08
C LYS A 20 2.48 12.12 19.43
N GLY A 21 3.17 11.92 20.56
CA GLY A 21 2.61 12.17 21.88
C GLY A 21 1.49 11.19 22.30
N ILE A 22 1.44 10.03 21.69
CA ILE A 22 0.53 8.96 22.09
C ILE A 22 1.15 8.25 23.32
N PRO A 23 0.37 8.04 24.41
CA PRO A 23 0.91 7.52 25.64
C PRO A 23 1.62 6.18 25.47
N SER A 24 2.80 6.05 26.05
CA SER A 24 3.58 4.79 26.04
C SER A 24 2.87 3.61 26.75
N SER A 25 1.82 3.89 27.52
CA SER A 25 0.95 2.87 28.11
C SER A 25 0.17 2.04 27.08
N LEU A 26 0.02 2.56 25.87
CA LEU A 26 -0.55 1.81 24.73
C LEU A 26 0.47 0.89 24.04
N LYS A 27 1.76 0.96 24.40
CA LYS A 27 2.74 -0.03 24.04
C LYS A 27 2.38 -1.35 24.74
N THR A 28 1.40 -2.02 24.21
CA THR A 28 1.24 -3.44 24.55
C THR A 28 2.51 -4.12 24.04
N LYS A 29 3.16 -4.92 24.88
CA LYS A 29 4.12 -5.94 24.43
C LYS A 29 3.31 -6.90 23.56
N THR A 30 3.02 -6.49 22.34
CA THR A 30 2.24 -7.29 21.41
C THR A 30 3.09 -8.49 21.07
N LYS A 31 2.57 -9.67 21.36
CA LYS A 31 3.06 -10.86 20.71
C LYS A 31 2.92 -10.59 19.20
N LYS A 32 3.95 -10.86 18.43
CA LYS A 32 3.98 -10.75 16.96
C LYS A 32 3.00 -11.77 16.32
N THR A 33 1.75 -11.73 16.73
CA THR A 33 0.68 -12.61 16.30
C THR A 33 -0.41 -11.76 15.66
N VAL A 34 -1.19 -12.32 14.74
CA VAL A 34 -2.33 -11.67 14.11
C VAL A 34 -3.23 -10.99 15.15
N ALA A 35 -3.66 -11.73 16.17
CA ALA A 35 -4.48 -11.19 17.26
C ALA A 35 -3.82 -10.04 18.03
N GLY A 36 -2.48 -10.09 18.21
CA GLY A 36 -1.72 -9.02 18.83
C GLY A 36 -1.73 -7.74 18.01
N VAL A 37 -1.53 -7.84 16.70
CA VAL A 37 -1.56 -6.71 15.78
C VAL A 37 -2.95 -6.08 15.72
N ILE A 38 -4.01 -6.88 15.58
CA ILE A 38 -5.40 -6.40 15.59
C ILE A 38 -5.72 -5.67 16.89
N LYS A 39 -5.31 -6.21 18.03
CA LYS A 39 -5.51 -5.55 19.33
C LYS A 39 -4.80 -4.19 19.40
N SER A 40 -3.59 -4.11 18.88
CA SER A 40 -2.81 -2.85 18.85
C SER A 40 -3.47 -1.82 17.95
N LEU A 41 -3.92 -2.22 16.75
CA LEU A 41 -4.64 -1.35 15.82
C LEU A 41 -5.95 -0.83 16.46
N ASN A 42 -6.73 -1.70 17.11
CA ASN A 42 -7.96 -1.31 17.77
C ASN A 42 -7.74 -0.30 18.90
N ASN A 43 -6.69 -0.50 19.71
CA ASN A 43 -6.34 0.46 20.75
C ASN A 43 -5.93 1.81 20.16
N LEU A 44 -5.17 1.79 19.04
CA LEU A 44 -4.79 3.00 18.34
C LEU A 44 -6.00 3.76 17.80
N ILE A 45 -6.91 3.06 17.12
CA ILE A 45 -8.11 3.65 16.54
C ILE A 45 -8.94 4.33 17.64
N LYS A 46 -9.16 3.65 18.76
CA LYS A 46 -9.89 4.21 19.91
C LYS A 46 -9.25 5.48 20.49
N GLU A 47 -7.92 5.54 20.55
CA GLU A 47 -7.23 6.73 21.05
C GLU A 47 -7.23 7.88 20.03
N LEU A 48 -7.21 7.57 18.73
CA LEU A 48 -7.34 8.55 17.68
C LEU A 48 -8.76 9.12 17.62
N ASP A 49 -9.76 8.28 17.74
CA ASP A 49 -11.17 8.66 17.73
C ASP A 49 -11.51 9.64 18.86
N LYS A 50 -10.97 9.45 20.08
CA LYS A 50 -11.09 10.41 21.18
C LYS A 50 -10.57 11.81 20.85
N LYS A 51 -9.74 11.94 19.82
CA LYS A 51 -9.14 13.19 19.35
C LYS A 51 -9.72 13.68 18.04
N ASP A 52 -10.81 13.06 17.58
CA ASP A 52 -11.42 13.32 16.29
C ASP A 52 -10.44 13.09 15.10
N HIS A 53 -9.71 12.00 15.18
CA HIS A 53 -8.72 11.60 14.16
C HIS A 53 -9.01 10.20 13.64
N GLY A 54 -8.84 10.00 12.33
CA GLY A 54 -8.88 8.68 11.70
C GLY A 54 -7.49 8.01 11.61
N LEU A 55 -7.49 6.76 11.18
CA LEU A 55 -6.29 5.98 10.90
C LEU A 55 -6.25 5.58 9.43
N ILE A 56 -5.15 5.89 8.74
CA ILE A 56 -4.86 5.33 7.41
C ILE A 56 -3.67 4.40 7.54
N LEU A 57 -3.89 3.12 7.24
CA LEU A 57 -2.86 2.10 7.14
C LEU A 57 -2.53 1.87 5.67
N ILE A 58 -1.30 2.18 5.26
CA ILE A 58 -0.84 1.99 3.88
C ILE A 58 0.21 0.88 3.89
N VAL A 59 -0.01 -0.16 3.09
CA VAL A 59 0.96 -1.24 2.85
C VAL A 59 1.43 -1.12 1.41
N ASP A 60 2.64 -0.58 1.25
CA ASP A 60 3.30 -0.52 -0.04
C ASP A 60 3.91 -1.89 -0.41
N GLU A 61 3.93 -2.20 -1.70
CA GLU A 61 4.38 -3.49 -2.20
C GLU A 61 3.65 -4.69 -1.54
N MET A 62 2.37 -4.55 -1.28
CA MET A 62 1.55 -5.58 -0.61
C MET A 62 1.68 -6.96 -1.30
N GLY A 63 1.91 -6.99 -2.62
CA GLY A 63 2.15 -8.21 -3.39
C GLY A 63 3.32 -9.07 -2.86
N LYS A 64 4.39 -8.45 -2.35
CA LYS A 64 5.53 -9.20 -1.79
C LYS A 64 5.14 -10.00 -0.53
N PHE A 65 4.26 -9.45 0.30
CA PHE A 65 3.73 -10.18 1.46
C PHE A 65 2.79 -11.30 1.04
N LEU A 66 2.03 -11.07 -0.01
CA LEU A 66 1.13 -12.06 -0.56
C LEU A 66 1.93 -13.24 -1.16
N ASP A 67 2.97 -12.99 -1.93
CA ASP A 67 3.87 -14.03 -2.47
C ASP A 67 4.57 -14.82 -1.37
N TYR A 68 5.04 -14.16 -0.32
CA TYR A 68 5.68 -14.82 0.82
C TYR A 68 4.69 -15.70 1.60
N SER A 69 3.47 -15.25 1.75
CA SER A 69 2.42 -15.94 2.48
C SER A 69 1.97 -17.24 1.82
N SER A 70 2.15 -17.36 0.50
CA SER A 70 1.85 -18.60 -0.23
C SER A 70 2.70 -19.80 0.27
N GLY A 71 3.85 -19.51 0.92
CA GLY A 71 4.73 -20.56 1.52
C GLY A 71 4.51 -20.80 3.02
N VAL A 72 4.01 -19.82 3.78
CA VAL A 72 4.00 -19.86 5.27
C VAL A 72 2.61 -19.53 5.88
N GLY A 73 1.65 -19.07 5.11
CA GLY A 73 0.22 -19.01 5.49
C GLY A 73 -0.21 -17.93 6.51
N SER A 74 0.71 -17.22 7.17
CA SER A 74 0.36 -16.34 8.29
C SER A 74 -0.09 -14.93 7.89
N ASP A 75 0.48 -14.37 6.83
CA ASP A 75 0.24 -12.97 6.47
C ASP A 75 -1.07 -12.78 5.68
N LEU A 76 -1.50 -13.78 4.91
CA LEU A 76 -2.80 -13.80 4.24
C LEU A 76 -3.95 -13.60 5.24
N ASN A 77 -3.92 -14.37 6.32
CA ASN A 77 -4.93 -14.26 7.38
C ASN A 77 -4.91 -12.87 8.03
N LEU A 78 -3.73 -12.25 8.19
CA LEU A 78 -3.63 -10.92 8.76
C LEU A 78 -4.30 -9.85 7.88
N PHE A 79 -4.13 -9.89 6.55
CA PHE A 79 -4.82 -8.97 5.64
C PHE A 79 -6.34 -9.08 5.75
N GLN A 80 -6.83 -10.32 5.78
CA GLN A 80 -8.26 -10.59 5.94
C GLN A 80 -8.79 -10.04 7.26
N GLU A 81 -8.11 -10.34 8.36
CA GLU A 81 -8.49 -9.90 9.71
C GLU A 81 -8.47 -8.36 9.84
N ILE A 82 -7.47 -7.68 9.27
CA ILE A 82 -7.40 -6.20 9.28
C ILE A 82 -8.58 -5.62 8.50
N ALA A 83 -8.84 -6.10 7.28
CA ALA A 83 -9.91 -5.58 6.44
C ALA A 83 -11.28 -5.77 7.09
N GLU A 84 -11.54 -6.95 7.65
CA GLU A 84 -12.78 -7.26 8.35
C GLU A 84 -12.95 -6.42 9.62
N ASN A 85 -11.88 -6.29 10.39
CA ASN A 85 -11.87 -5.50 11.62
C ASN A 85 -12.16 -4.01 11.33
N PHE A 86 -11.49 -3.42 10.33
CA PHE A 86 -11.70 -2.03 9.95
C PHE A 86 -13.12 -1.78 9.43
N SER A 87 -13.66 -2.72 8.65
CA SER A 87 -15.05 -2.66 8.21
C SER A 87 -16.01 -2.65 9.39
N ASN A 88 -15.84 -3.56 10.34
CA ASN A 88 -16.69 -3.65 11.54
C ASN A 88 -16.63 -2.39 12.41
N ILE A 89 -15.44 -1.81 12.61
CA ILE A 89 -15.27 -0.56 13.37
C ILE A 89 -16.05 0.57 12.72
N ARG A 90 -15.96 0.73 11.39
CA ARG A 90 -16.70 1.76 10.66
C ARG A 90 -18.20 1.54 10.70
N LEU A 91 -18.67 0.31 10.54
CA LEU A 91 -20.08 -0.03 10.63
C LEU A 91 -20.67 0.30 12.02
N ASN A 92 -19.90 0.04 13.07
CA ASN A 92 -20.30 0.33 14.46
C ASN A 92 -20.08 1.80 14.85
N LYS A 93 -19.50 2.64 13.97
CA LYS A 93 -19.13 4.04 14.27
C LYS A 93 -18.17 4.17 15.46
N GLU A 94 -17.24 3.25 15.58
CA GLU A 94 -16.23 3.21 16.64
C GLU A 94 -14.89 3.83 16.19
N GLY A 95 -14.87 4.52 15.06
CA GLY A 95 -13.70 5.19 14.46
C GLY A 95 -13.71 5.13 12.95
N GLU A 96 -12.72 5.80 12.34
CA GLU A 96 -12.56 5.96 10.89
C GLU A 96 -11.23 5.34 10.40
N PRO A 97 -11.08 4.00 10.43
CA PRO A 97 -9.91 3.36 9.86
C PRO A 97 -10.07 3.13 8.35
N ILE A 98 -8.97 3.35 7.61
CA ILE A 98 -8.84 3.04 6.18
C ILE A 98 -7.61 2.17 5.97
N PHE A 99 -7.74 1.10 5.18
CA PHE A 99 -6.63 0.25 4.77
C PHE A 99 -6.41 0.39 3.27
N ILE A 100 -5.19 0.72 2.86
CA ILE A 100 -4.78 0.86 1.46
C ILE A 100 -3.62 -0.09 1.19
N GLY A 101 -3.83 -1.05 0.28
CA GLY A 101 -2.79 -1.91 -0.25
C GLY A 101 -2.36 -1.43 -1.64
N ILE A 102 -1.05 -1.29 -1.87
CA ILE A 102 -0.50 -0.92 -3.18
C ILE A 102 0.09 -2.17 -3.83
N LEU A 103 -0.38 -2.47 -5.03
CA LEU A 103 0.01 -3.60 -5.83
C LEU A 103 0.61 -3.13 -7.16
N HIS A 104 1.59 -3.85 -7.70
CA HIS A 104 2.21 -3.55 -9.00
C HIS A 104 1.51 -4.25 -10.16
N GLN A 105 0.70 -5.25 -9.88
CA GLN A 105 -0.07 -6.03 -10.86
C GLN A 105 -1.46 -6.34 -10.29
N PRO A 106 -2.44 -6.72 -11.12
CA PRO A 106 -3.75 -7.13 -10.66
C PRO A 106 -3.68 -8.24 -9.60
N PHE A 107 -4.60 -8.23 -8.67
CA PHE A 107 -4.61 -9.16 -7.53
C PHE A 107 -4.65 -10.63 -8.01
N GLU A 108 -5.36 -10.91 -9.08
CA GLU A 108 -5.51 -12.24 -9.68
C GLU A 108 -4.19 -12.80 -10.22
N GLU A 109 -3.27 -11.94 -10.68
CA GLU A 109 -1.98 -12.38 -11.20
C GLU A 109 -1.08 -12.97 -10.11
N TYR A 110 -1.16 -12.46 -8.88
CA TYR A 110 -0.45 -13.04 -7.73
C TYR A 110 -0.95 -14.45 -7.41
N ALA A 111 -2.23 -14.72 -7.61
CA ALA A 111 -2.85 -16.00 -7.32
C ALA A 111 -2.68 -17.04 -8.44
N SER A 112 -2.36 -16.62 -9.67
CA SER A 112 -2.40 -17.47 -10.87
C SER A 112 -1.51 -18.71 -10.80
N ASN A 113 -0.38 -18.63 -10.11
CA ASN A 113 0.59 -19.70 -9.97
C ASN A 113 0.42 -20.54 -8.69
N LEU A 114 -0.60 -20.26 -7.90
CA LEU A 114 -0.82 -20.90 -6.60
C LEU A 114 -1.77 -22.09 -6.73
N GLY A 115 -1.71 -23.02 -5.78
CA GLY A 115 -2.65 -24.12 -5.70
C GLY A 115 -4.08 -23.64 -5.49
N ARG A 116 -5.07 -24.42 -5.97
CA ARG A 116 -6.49 -24.06 -5.99
C ARG A 116 -7.04 -23.60 -4.64
N SER A 117 -6.67 -24.25 -3.55
CA SER A 117 -7.11 -23.87 -2.20
C SER A 117 -6.62 -22.48 -1.79
N VAL A 118 -5.39 -22.13 -2.18
CA VAL A 118 -4.81 -20.82 -1.89
C VAL A 118 -5.47 -19.76 -2.76
N GLN A 119 -5.81 -20.06 -4.01
CA GLN A 119 -6.56 -19.16 -4.88
C GLN A 119 -7.94 -18.82 -4.30
N GLU A 120 -8.64 -19.79 -3.72
CA GLU A 120 -9.94 -19.59 -3.06
C GLU A 120 -9.80 -18.65 -1.83
N ASP A 121 -8.75 -18.78 -1.05
CA ASP A 121 -8.49 -17.89 0.08
C ASP A 121 -8.12 -16.47 -0.39
N TRP A 122 -7.39 -16.35 -1.50
CA TRP A 122 -7.09 -15.06 -2.13
C TRP A 122 -8.34 -14.33 -2.61
N GLN A 123 -9.26 -15.05 -3.25
CA GLN A 123 -10.54 -14.48 -3.68
C GLN A 123 -11.38 -13.95 -2.51
N LYS A 124 -11.33 -14.61 -1.36
CA LYS A 124 -11.99 -14.12 -0.14
C LYS A 124 -11.38 -12.81 0.36
N ILE A 125 -10.06 -12.68 0.26
CA ILE A 125 -9.37 -11.44 0.65
C ILE A 125 -9.71 -10.33 -0.34
N GLN A 126 -9.59 -10.57 -1.65
CA GLN A 126 -9.92 -9.61 -2.70
C GLN A 126 -11.35 -9.07 -2.54
N GLY A 127 -12.32 -9.94 -2.25
CA GLY A 127 -13.70 -9.53 -2.03
C GLY A 127 -13.95 -8.58 -0.84
N ARG A 128 -12.93 -8.31 -0.02
CA ARG A 128 -12.98 -7.34 1.09
C ARG A 128 -12.36 -5.99 0.75
N PHE A 129 -11.73 -5.87 -0.42
CA PHE A 129 -11.12 -4.65 -0.91
C PHE A 129 -11.86 -4.15 -2.15
N GLU A 130 -11.82 -2.85 -2.34
CA GLU A 130 -12.23 -2.21 -3.58
C GLU A 130 -10.98 -2.00 -4.44
N ASP A 131 -10.98 -2.52 -5.67
CA ASP A 131 -9.89 -2.35 -6.61
C ASP A 131 -9.99 -1.01 -7.30
N ILE A 132 -8.97 -0.18 -7.12
CA ILE A 132 -8.83 1.11 -7.79
C ILE A 132 -7.68 1.01 -8.78
N PRO A 133 -7.94 0.77 -10.08
CA PRO A 133 -6.90 0.70 -11.08
C PRO A 133 -6.25 2.07 -11.27
N PHE A 134 -4.93 2.12 -11.10
CA PHE A 134 -4.14 3.32 -11.32
C PHE A 134 -3.29 3.14 -12.57
N SER A 135 -3.72 3.74 -13.68
CA SER A 135 -2.98 3.75 -14.93
C SER A 135 -2.54 5.17 -15.27
N ILE A 136 -1.26 5.35 -15.48
CA ILE A 136 -0.70 6.60 -15.99
C ILE A 136 -0.67 6.50 -17.53
N ASN A 137 -1.30 7.43 -18.22
CA ASN A 137 -1.23 7.46 -19.67
C ASN A 137 0.18 7.90 -20.14
N SER A 138 0.51 7.63 -21.40
CA SER A 138 1.83 7.95 -21.95
C SER A 138 2.15 9.45 -21.94
N GLU A 139 1.16 10.31 -22.03
CA GLU A 139 1.32 11.76 -22.00
C GLU A 139 1.68 12.25 -20.57
N GLU A 140 1.02 11.73 -19.55
CA GLU A 140 1.35 12.03 -18.16
C GLU A 140 2.74 11.50 -17.79
N THR A 141 3.11 10.32 -18.28
CA THR A 141 4.47 9.76 -18.12
C THR A 141 5.51 10.68 -18.74
N ALA A 142 5.28 11.15 -19.97
CA ALA A 142 6.18 12.08 -20.64
C ALA A 142 6.33 13.40 -19.86
N ASN A 143 5.23 13.95 -19.35
CA ASN A 143 5.24 15.17 -18.52
C ASN A 143 6.00 14.97 -17.19
N LEU A 144 5.89 13.81 -16.57
CA LEU A 144 6.66 13.49 -15.35
C LEU A 144 8.15 13.37 -15.63
N ILE A 145 8.52 12.72 -16.74
CA ILE A 145 9.92 12.61 -17.19
C ILE A 145 10.49 14.00 -17.50
N GLU A 146 9.75 14.85 -18.22
CA GLU A 146 10.15 16.23 -18.50
C GLU A 146 10.44 17.02 -17.23
N LYS A 147 9.57 16.93 -16.22
CA LYS A 147 9.74 17.59 -14.92
C LYS A 147 10.89 17.03 -14.10
N ALA A 148 11.18 15.73 -14.24
CA ALA A 148 12.28 15.07 -13.50
C ALA A 148 13.65 15.41 -14.10
N ILE A 149 13.73 15.68 -15.40
CA ILE A 149 14.97 16.05 -16.07
C ILE A 149 15.28 17.52 -15.80
N LYS A 150 16.29 17.81 -14.98
CA LYS A 150 16.82 19.17 -14.81
C LYS A 150 17.50 19.61 -16.11
N GLN A 151 16.80 20.40 -16.91
CA GLN A 151 17.37 20.97 -18.12
C GLN A 151 18.48 21.98 -17.75
N LYS A 152 19.75 21.68 -18.08
CA LYS A 152 20.73 22.72 -18.33
C LYS A 152 20.30 23.48 -19.58
N LYS A 153 20.39 24.82 -19.60
CA LYS A 153 20.11 25.60 -20.80
C LYS A 153 20.84 24.96 -22.00
N LEU A 154 20.02 24.37 -22.88
CA LEU A 154 20.51 23.77 -24.11
C LEU A 154 21.00 24.91 -25.04
N ASP A 155 22.14 24.69 -25.68
CA ASP A 155 22.65 25.59 -26.71
C ASP A 155 21.58 25.76 -27.82
N ASN A 156 21.43 26.97 -28.32
CA ASN A 156 20.50 27.33 -29.38
C ASN A 156 20.62 26.41 -30.63
N ASN A 157 21.82 25.90 -30.90
CA ASN A 157 22.07 24.96 -31.99
C ASN A 157 21.42 23.58 -31.76
N PHE A 158 21.45 23.08 -30.51
CA PHE A 158 20.81 21.83 -30.16
C PHE A 158 19.28 21.91 -30.30
N SER A 159 18.69 23.01 -29.82
CA SER A 159 17.25 23.26 -29.97
C SER A 159 16.81 23.34 -31.44
N LYS A 160 17.60 23.94 -32.30
CA LYS A 160 17.34 23.99 -33.75
C LYS A 160 17.41 22.60 -34.39
N LEU A 161 18.42 21.80 -34.01
CA LEU A 161 18.58 20.44 -34.53
C LEU A 161 17.43 19.53 -34.04
N ALA A 162 17.08 19.58 -32.78
CA ALA A 162 15.96 18.81 -32.22
C ALA A 162 14.63 19.15 -32.93
N ASN A 163 14.33 20.43 -33.13
CA ASN A 163 13.14 20.87 -33.86
C ASN A 163 13.15 20.45 -35.33
N HIS A 164 14.31 20.41 -35.97
CA HIS A 164 14.44 19.91 -37.34
C HIS A 164 14.16 18.41 -37.43
N ILE A 165 14.69 17.60 -36.50
CA ILE A 165 14.45 16.17 -36.42
C ILE A 165 12.94 15.88 -36.17
N LEU A 166 12.34 16.57 -35.21
CA LEU A 166 10.91 16.42 -34.91
C LEU A 166 10.01 16.74 -36.11
N LYS A 167 10.31 17.83 -36.86
CA LYS A 167 9.59 18.16 -38.11
C LYS A 167 9.74 17.09 -39.17
N THR A 168 10.94 16.47 -39.25
CA THR A 168 11.20 15.42 -40.27
C THR A 168 10.46 14.12 -39.91
N ILE A 169 10.35 13.79 -38.61
CA ILE A 169 9.61 12.61 -38.13
C ILE A 169 8.10 12.81 -38.30
N ASN A 170 7.56 13.94 -37.84
CA ASN A 170 6.13 14.24 -37.93
C ASN A 170 5.65 14.54 -39.36
N GLY A 171 6.52 14.92 -40.27
CA GLY A 171 6.16 15.13 -41.69
C GLY A 171 6.19 13.87 -42.55
N LYS A 172 6.45 12.69 -41.96
CA LYS A 172 6.41 11.37 -42.63
C LYS A 172 5.20 10.50 -42.23
N ALA A 173 4.23 11.05 -41.49
CA ALA A 173 2.99 10.38 -41.14
C ALA A 173 1.86 10.72 -42.06
#